data_22a20ad262dd3ad85e514b0c2ebcad64
#
_entry.id   22a20ad262dd3ad85e514b0c2ebcad64
#
_cell.length_a   1.000
_cell.length_b   1.000
_cell.length_c   1.000
_cell.angle_alpha   90.00
_cell.angle_beta   90.00
_cell.angle_gamma   90.00
#
_symmetry.space_group_name_H-M   'P 1'
#
loop_
_entity.id
_entity.type
_entity.pdbx_description
1 polymer ?
#
loop_
_entity_poly.entity_id
_entity_poly.type
_entity_poly.pdbx_seq_one_letter_code
_entity_poly.pdbx_strand_id
1 'polypeptide(L)'
;MNKTKEKYIGILFFVTICLVFIQRFAYNALYYPVMDDWFLYGDIYKNKVADFIVPNEKFAIRPIAGLIDIFVASPLFKHLWTVEIMLSVFMVVGVLSVMYVLRKNDYNVGGIFVLLLCLLPLNFEATYWIAASIRISGSIFFVGISCYMLNGFLEEENKQFLIGYGIVGFITVGFYEPAIVVYAFLSAYLVLKKKNKKYYCILGITFLHILAIGIYYLCNGSSAEM
;
A
#
# COMPACT_ATOMS: atom_id res chain seq x y z
N MET A 1 -14.97 -11.70 -23.47
CA MET A 1 -14.43 -10.31 -23.53
C MET A 1 -13.95 -10.06 -24.96
N ASN A 2 -14.17 -8.89 -25.54
CA ASN A 2 -13.80 -8.60 -26.93
C ASN A 2 -12.26 -8.46 -27.03
N LYS A 3 -11.61 -9.16 -28.00
CA LYS A 3 -10.13 -9.11 -28.20
C LYS A 3 -9.55 -7.70 -28.26
N THR A 4 -10.33 -6.76 -28.79
CA THR A 4 -9.94 -5.34 -28.83
C THR A 4 -9.84 -4.73 -27.43
N LYS A 5 -10.77 -5.06 -26.52
CA LYS A 5 -10.73 -4.58 -25.12
C LYS A 5 -9.52 -5.15 -24.35
N GLU A 6 -9.17 -6.41 -24.58
CA GLU A 6 -7.99 -7.04 -23.97
C GLU A 6 -6.68 -6.37 -24.38
N LYS A 7 -6.55 -6.05 -25.68
CA LYS A 7 -5.38 -5.35 -26.20
C LYS A 7 -5.22 -3.96 -25.54
N TYR A 8 -6.30 -3.18 -25.41
CA TYR A 8 -6.25 -1.86 -24.76
C TYR A 8 -5.91 -1.95 -23.28
N ILE A 9 -6.39 -2.99 -22.58
CA ILE A 9 -6.04 -3.23 -21.17
C ILE A 9 -4.54 -3.49 -21.04
N GLY A 10 -3.99 -4.36 -21.89
CA GLY A 10 -2.55 -4.65 -21.88
C GLY A 10 -1.69 -3.41 -22.15
N ILE A 11 -2.09 -2.59 -23.13
CA ILE A 11 -1.40 -1.33 -23.43
C ILE A 11 -1.45 -0.38 -22.23
N LEU A 12 -2.62 -0.22 -21.59
CA LEU A 12 -2.75 0.66 -20.43
C LEU A 12 -1.89 0.18 -19.26
N PHE A 13 -1.84 -1.13 -19.01
CA PHE A 13 -0.98 -1.70 -17.98
C PHE A 13 0.49 -1.43 -18.25
N PHE A 14 0.93 -1.66 -19.48
CA PHE A 14 2.29 -1.40 -19.91
C PHE A 14 2.66 0.09 -19.74
N VAL A 15 1.78 0.99 -20.19
CA VAL A 15 1.98 2.44 -20.04
C VAL A 15 2.06 2.84 -18.56
N THR A 16 1.21 2.27 -17.70
CA THR A 16 1.26 2.52 -16.23
C THR A 16 2.62 2.12 -15.66
N ILE A 17 3.10 0.92 -16.01
CA ILE A 17 4.42 0.44 -15.58
C ILE A 17 5.51 1.41 -16.02
N CYS A 18 5.54 1.75 -17.30
CA CYS A 18 6.53 2.66 -17.85
C CYS A 18 6.51 4.04 -17.14
N LEU A 19 5.33 4.62 -16.93
CA LEU A 19 5.19 5.93 -16.29
C LEU A 19 5.68 5.93 -14.85
N VAL A 20 5.33 4.91 -14.05
CA VAL A 20 5.80 4.80 -12.66
C VAL A 20 7.32 4.68 -12.61
N PHE A 21 7.91 3.83 -13.46
CA PHE A 21 9.36 3.69 -13.49
C PHE A 21 10.05 4.95 -14.01
N ILE A 22 9.55 5.57 -15.07
CA ILE A 22 10.10 6.83 -15.60
C ILE A 22 10.02 7.92 -14.52
N GLN A 23 8.90 8.08 -13.86
CA GLN A 23 8.73 9.07 -12.80
C GLN A 23 9.78 8.88 -11.70
N ARG A 24 10.01 7.66 -11.24
CA ARG A 24 10.95 7.39 -10.17
C ARG A 24 12.41 7.49 -10.63
N PHE A 25 12.77 6.92 -11.77
CA PHE A 25 14.17 6.84 -12.22
C PHE A 25 14.63 8.04 -13.02
N ALA A 26 13.76 8.76 -13.73
CA ALA A 26 14.15 9.97 -14.44
C ALA A 26 14.60 11.09 -13.51
N TYR A 27 14.05 11.14 -12.30
CA TYR A 27 14.39 12.12 -11.28
C TYR A 27 15.42 11.63 -10.26
N ASN A 28 15.71 10.33 -10.21
CA ASN A 28 16.60 9.73 -9.22
C ASN A 28 18.06 10.11 -9.35
N ALA A 29 18.51 10.62 -10.48
CA ALA A 29 19.83 11.24 -10.60
C ALA A 29 20.00 12.43 -9.62
N LEU A 30 18.91 12.95 -9.08
CA LEU A 30 18.83 14.05 -8.12
C LEU A 30 18.28 13.61 -6.75
N TYR A 31 18.09 12.30 -6.53
CA TYR A 31 17.53 11.81 -5.28
C TYR A 31 18.55 11.89 -4.15
N TYR A 32 18.22 12.70 -3.16
CA TYR A 32 18.98 12.79 -1.91
C TYR A 32 18.04 12.46 -0.74
N PRO A 33 18.50 11.62 0.22
CA PRO A 33 17.75 11.40 1.44
C PRO A 33 17.43 12.74 2.14
N VAL A 34 16.19 12.93 2.53
CA VAL A 34 15.71 14.15 3.19
C VAL A 34 15.71 13.94 4.71
N MET A 35 15.60 15.02 5.48
CA MET A 35 15.74 15.03 6.96
C MET A 35 15.34 13.75 7.68
N ASP A 36 14.10 13.30 7.52
CA ASP A 36 13.59 12.12 8.22
C ASP A 36 14.24 10.81 7.74
N ASP A 37 14.69 10.76 6.50
CA ASP A 37 15.38 9.59 5.97
C ASP A 37 16.72 9.38 6.69
N TRP A 38 17.46 10.45 6.98
CA TRP A 38 18.68 10.38 7.75
C TRP A 38 18.45 10.01 9.21
N PHE A 39 17.40 10.54 9.84
CA PHE A 39 17.02 10.18 11.19
C PHE A 39 16.57 8.73 11.28
N LEU A 40 15.71 8.29 10.35
CA LEU A 40 15.14 6.96 10.38
C LEU A 40 16.15 5.88 10.02
N TYR A 41 16.92 6.09 8.95
CA TYR A 41 17.75 5.04 8.37
C TYR A 41 19.23 5.22 8.67
N GLY A 42 19.69 6.45 8.83
CA GLY A 42 21.08 6.75 9.19
C GLY A 42 21.41 6.25 10.60
N ASP A 43 20.51 6.43 11.54
CA ASP A 43 20.68 6.00 12.94
C ASP A 43 20.41 4.51 13.13
N ILE A 44 19.36 3.96 12.50
CA ILE A 44 19.09 2.51 12.53
C ILE A 44 20.28 1.72 12.00
N TYR A 45 20.95 2.26 10.98
CA TYR A 45 22.09 1.59 10.40
C TYR A 45 23.30 1.52 11.33
N LYS A 46 23.46 2.50 12.22
CA LYS A 46 24.54 2.56 13.22
C LYS A 46 24.22 1.78 14.49
N ASN A 47 22.96 1.67 14.83
CA ASN A 47 22.48 1.04 16.07
C ASN A 47 22.01 -0.40 15.79
N LYS A 48 22.21 -1.29 16.75
CA LYS A 48 21.66 -2.63 16.66
C LYS A 48 20.13 -2.55 16.64
N VAL A 49 19.51 -3.35 15.79
CA VAL A 49 18.04 -3.43 15.61
C VAL A 49 17.31 -3.56 16.97
N ALA A 50 17.89 -4.28 17.93
CA ALA A 50 17.33 -4.44 19.28
C ALA A 50 17.21 -3.13 20.05
N ASP A 51 18.17 -2.22 19.93
CA ASP A 51 18.18 -0.92 20.62
C ASP A 51 17.14 0.04 20.03
N PHE A 52 16.68 -0.25 18.83
CA PHE A 52 15.68 0.55 18.11
C PHE A 52 14.23 0.10 18.37
N ILE A 53 14.01 -1.19 18.60
CA ILE A 53 12.66 -1.75 18.83
C ILE A 53 12.08 -1.31 20.18
N VAL A 54 12.90 -1.23 21.23
CA VAL A 54 12.44 -1.04 22.61
C VAL A 54 12.15 0.41 22.97
N PRO A 55 12.95 1.42 22.55
CA PRO A 55 12.75 2.80 23.01
C PRO A 55 12.03 3.72 22.01
N ASN A 56 11.59 3.24 20.84
CA ASN A 56 11.16 4.15 19.79
C ASN A 56 9.64 4.22 19.65
N GLU A 57 9.07 5.35 20.03
CA GLU A 57 7.66 5.73 19.89
C GLU A 57 7.07 5.51 18.47
N LYS A 58 7.92 5.41 17.44
CA LYS A 58 7.52 5.13 16.05
C LYS A 58 6.89 3.77 15.85
N PHE A 59 7.26 2.77 16.65
CA PHE A 59 6.61 1.45 16.66
C PHE A 59 5.19 1.52 17.20
N ALA A 60 4.92 2.46 18.11
CA ALA A 60 3.61 2.63 18.71
C ALA A 60 2.57 3.12 17.68
N ILE A 61 2.96 3.94 16.71
CA ILE A 61 2.01 4.55 15.77
C ILE A 61 1.77 3.67 14.53
N ARG A 62 2.82 3.03 13.97
CA ARG A 62 2.76 2.27 12.71
C ARG A 62 3.53 0.96 12.79
N PRO A 63 3.02 -0.04 13.52
CA PRO A 63 3.79 -1.24 13.86
C PRO A 63 4.27 -2.01 12.62
N ILE A 64 3.43 -2.13 11.60
CA ILE A 64 3.76 -2.89 10.39
C ILE A 64 4.72 -2.12 9.48
N ALA A 65 4.52 -0.81 9.31
CA ALA A 65 5.46 0.02 8.58
C ALA A 65 6.83 0.04 9.26
N GLY A 66 6.86 0.11 10.59
CA GLY A 66 8.11 0.02 11.36
C GLY A 66 8.88 -1.29 11.16
N LEU A 67 8.18 -2.42 11.01
CA LEU A 67 8.84 -3.69 10.66
C LEU A 67 9.49 -3.62 9.27
N ILE A 68 8.82 -3.04 8.29
CA ILE A 68 9.39 -2.85 6.95
C ILE A 68 10.58 -1.89 6.99
N ASP A 69 10.49 -0.81 7.77
CA ASP A 69 11.59 0.13 7.94
C ASP A 69 12.84 -0.57 8.49
N ILE A 70 12.69 -1.40 9.53
CA ILE A 70 13.81 -2.08 10.19
C ILE A 70 14.38 -3.21 9.33
N PHE A 71 13.53 -4.11 8.86
CA PHE A 71 14.00 -5.35 8.25
C PHE A 71 14.27 -5.24 6.75
N VAL A 72 13.70 -4.24 6.07
CA VAL A 72 13.78 -4.09 4.62
C VAL A 72 14.45 -2.77 4.24
N ALA A 73 13.88 -1.64 4.64
CA ALA A 73 14.36 -0.35 4.16
C ALA A 73 15.75 0.01 4.73
N SER A 74 15.97 -0.20 6.02
CA SER A 74 17.24 0.12 6.67
C SER A 74 18.43 -0.65 6.08
N PRO A 75 18.38 -1.98 5.90
CA PRO A 75 19.46 -2.71 5.22
C PRO A 75 19.69 -2.27 3.77
N LEU A 76 18.61 -1.89 3.05
CA LEU A 76 18.68 -1.46 1.66
C LEU A 76 19.08 0.02 1.50
N PHE A 77 19.08 0.80 2.57
CA PHE A 77 19.37 2.25 2.51
C PHE A 77 20.77 2.57 1.95
N LYS A 78 21.73 1.68 2.08
CA LYS A 78 23.04 1.80 1.42
C LYS A 78 22.96 1.74 -0.10
N HIS A 79 21.91 1.14 -0.64
CA HIS A 79 21.70 0.93 -2.05
C HIS A 79 20.36 1.53 -2.46
N LEU A 80 20.26 2.86 -2.47
CA LEU A 80 19.02 3.61 -2.70
C LEU A 80 18.26 3.15 -3.95
N TRP A 81 18.97 2.75 -5.00
CA TRP A 81 18.36 2.21 -6.21
C TRP A 81 17.53 0.93 -5.97
N THR A 82 17.91 0.09 -4.98
CA THR A 82 17.13 -1.11 -4.64
C THR A 82 15.84 -0.75 -3.91
N VAL A 83 15.88 0.26 -3.04
CA VAL A 83 14.69 0.81 -2.39
C VAL A 83 13.74 1.36 -3.44
N GLU A 84 14.25 2.11 -4.42
CA GLU A 84 13.46 2.69 -5.50
C GLU A 84 12.81 1.64 -6.40
N ILE A 85 13.51 0.56 -6.72
CA ILE A 85 12.92 -0.57 -7.45
C ILE A 85 11.77 -1.17 -6.62
N MET A 86 12.00 -1.44 -5.34
CA MET A 86 10.99 -1.99 -4.44
C MET A 86 9.74 -1.09 -4.38
N LEU A 87 9.92 0.21 -4.18
CA LEU A 87 8.83 1.18 -4.12
C LEU A 87 8.08 1.30 -5.45
N SER A 88 8.80 1.24 -6.57
CA SER A 88 8.21 1.25 -7.91
C SER A 88 7.37 -0.01 -8.14
N VAL A 89 7.86 -1.17 -7.73
CA VAL A 89 7.10 -2.43 -7.80
C VAL A 89 5.86 -2.38 -6.92
N PHE A 90 5.97 -1.87 -5.70
CA PHE A 90 4.82 -1.70 -4.80
C PHE A 90 3.74 -0.82 -5.44
N MET A 91 4.14 0.33 -5.98
CA MET A 91 3.21 1.25 -6.65
C MET A 91 2.54 0.59 -7.87
N VAL A 92 3.33 -0.03 -8.75
CA VAL A 92 2.82 -0.69 -9.96
C VAL A 92 1.85 -1.80 -9.60
N VAL A 93 2.24 -2.74 -8.74
CA VAL A 93 1.40 -3.89 -8.39
C VAL A 93 0.12 -3.44 -7.68
N GLY A 94 0.22 -2.50 -6.75
CA GLY A 94 -0.94 -1.96 -6.04
C GLY A 94 -1.94 -1.30 -6.98
N VAL A 95 -1.48 -0.35 -7.81
CA VAL A 95 -2.33 0.36 -8.78
C VAL A 95 -2.96 -0.61 -9.78
N LEU A 96 -2.17 -1.52 -10.36
CA LEU A 96 -2.68 -2.49 -11.33
C LEU A 96 -3.71 -3.44 -10.71
N SER A 97 -3.51 -3.85 -9.45
CA SER A 97 -4.47 -4.70 -8.73
C SER A 97 -5.81 -3.99 -8.54
N VAL A 98 -5.80 -2.74 -8.08
CA VAL A 98 -7.03 -1.94 -7.95
C VAL A 98 -7.71 -1.73 -9.30
N MET A 99 -6.94 -1.34 -10.32
CA MET A 99 -7.48 -1.13 -11.67
C MET A 99 -8.09 -2.41 -12.25
N TYR A 100 -7.42 -3.56 -12.08
CA TYR A 100 -7.94 -4.86 -12.52
C TYR A 100 -9.29 -5.16 -11.87
N VAL A 101 -9.37 -5.02 -10.54
CA VAL A 101 -10.59 -5.28 -9.78
C VAL A 101 -11.71 -4.34 -10.18
N LEU A 102 -11.45 -3.03 -10.29
CA LEU A 102 -12.46 -2.05 -10.68
C LEU A 102 -13.00 -2.34 -12.09
N ARG A 103 -12.12 -2.64 -13.04
CA ARG A 103 -12.54 -3.01 -14.40
C ARG A 103 -13.33 -4.29 -14.47
N LYS A 104 -12.93 -5.30 -13.71
CA LYS A 104 -13.66 -6.58 -13.63
C LYS A 104 -15.06 -6.37 -13.04
N ASN A 105 -15.23 -5.33 -12.26
CA ASN A 105 -16.51 -4.91 -11.70
C ASN A 105 -17.20 -3.79 -12.52
N ASP A 106 -16.95 -3.71 -13.83
CA ASP A 106 -17.57 -2.77 -14.80
C ASP A 106 -17.26 -1.29 -14.55
N TYR A 107 -16.25 -0.98 -13.74
CA TYR A 107 -15.80 0.38 -13.53
C TYR A 107 -14.75 0.75 -14.57
N ASN A 108 -15.07 1.71 -15.44
CA ASN A 108 -14.13 2.12 -16.49
C ASN A 108 -13.11 3.11 -15.93
N VAL A 109 -12.02 2.58 -15.35
CA VAL A 109 -10.88 3.40 -14.94
C VAL A 109 -10.12 3.82 -16.19
N GLY A 110 -10.26 5.09 -16.55
CA GLY A 110 -9.65 5.65 -17.74
C GLY A 110 -8.14 5.86 -17.61
N GLY A 111 -7.44 5.91 -18.75
CA GLY A 111 -6.00 6.24 -18.79
C GLY A 111 -5.68 7.59 -18.17
N ILE A 112 -6.60 8.55 -18.21
CA ILE A 112 -6.47 9.85 -17.54
C ILE A 112 -6.25 9.70 -16.04
N PHE A 113 -6.94 8.76 -15.36
CA PHE A 113 -6.73 8.50 -13.93
C PHE A 113 -5.29 8.04 -13.66
N VAL A 114 -4.76 7.15 -14.50
CA VAL A 114 -3.38 6.67 -14.38
C VAL A 114 -2.39 7.80 -14.60
N LEU A 115 -2.60 8.62 -15.61
CA LEU A 115 -1.77 9.80 -15.88
C LEU A 115 -1.79 10.76 -14.69
N LEU A 116 -2.97 11.08 -14.16
CA LEU A 116 -3.09 11.94 -12.99
C LEU A 116 -2.38 11.34 -11.77
N LEU A 117 -2.53 10.03 -11.51
CA LEU A 117 -1.88 9.37 -10.39
C LEU A 117 -0.34 9.40 -10.52
N CYS A 118 0.19 9.24 -11.74
CA CYS A 118 1.62 9.16 -11.96
C CYS A 118 2.30 10.52 -12.14
N LEU A 119 1.60 11.53 -12.67
CA LEU A 119 2.20 12.80 -13.08
C LEU A 119 1.86 13.98 -12.18
N LEU A 120 0.82 13.88 -11.34
CA LEU A 120 0.47 14.98 -10.45
C LEU A 120 1.53 15.15 -9.35
N PRO A 121 1.91 16.40 -9.04
CA PRO A 121 2.84 16.69 -7.94
C PRO A 121 2.30 16.30 -6.55
N LEU A 122 1.04 15.91 -6.43
CA LEU A 122 0.48 15.30 -5.21
C LEU A 122 1.24 14.05 -4.75
N ASN A 123 2.00 13.42 -5.66
CA ASN A 123 2.84 12.26 -5.35
C ASN A 123 4.31 12.63 -5.07
N PHE A 124 4.63 13.91 -4.89
CA PHE A 124 6.01 14.35 -4.69
C PHE A 124 6.66 13.67 -3.48
N GLU A 125 6.01 13.68 -2.33
CA GLU A 125 6.49 12.99 -1.13
C GLU A 125 6.57 11.47 -1.33
N ALA A 126 5.57 10.89 -2.00
CA ALA A 126 5.56 9.47 -2.33
C ALA A 126 6.66 9.05 -3.30
N THR A 127 7.26 9.98 -4.02
CA THR A 127 8.28 9.70 -5.03
C THR A 127 9.69 9.96 -4.52
N TYR A 128 9.89 11.06 -3.80
CA TYR A 128 11.23 11.59 -3.48
C TYR A 128 11.64 11.45 -2.03
N TRP A 129 10.73 11.17 -1.14
CA TRP A 129 10.97 11.04 0.28
C TRP A 129 10.82 9.57 0.68
N ILE A 130 11.91 8.87 0.98
CA ILE A 130 11.90 7.41 1.21
C ILE A 130 10.95 7.03 2.33
N ALA A 131 11.02 7.70 3.48
CA ALA A 131 10.18 7.41 4.61
C ALA A 131 8.67 7.54 4.28
N ALA A 132 8.29 8.58 3.55
CA ALA A 132 6.92 8.75 3.07
C ALA A 132 6.57 7.78 1.93
N SER A 133 7.50 7.59 0.99
CA SER A 133 7.33 6.67 -0.14
C SER A 133 7.06 5.24 0.28
N ILE A 134 7.77 4.73 1.28
CA ILE A 134 7.54 3.39 1.81
C ILE A 134 6.10 3.28 2.33
N ARG A 135 5.63 4.26 3.09
CA ARG A 135 4.27 4.27 3.66
C ARG A 135 3.20 4.40 2.57
N ILE A 136 3.38 5.31 1.64
CA ILE A 136 2.38 5.57 0.58
C ILE A 136 2.38 4.44 -0.45
N SER A 137 3.52 4.08 -1.03
CA SER A 137 3.61 3.01 -2.03
C SER A 137 3.28 1.64 -1.44
N GLY A 138 3.72 1.37 -0.19
CA GLY A 138 3.39 0.15 0.52
C GLY A 138 1.90 0.05 0.85
N SER A 139 1.26 1.14 1.27
CA SER A 139 -0.18 1.12 1.51
C SER A 139 -1.00 0.89 0.23
N ILE A 140 -0.61 1.52 -0.88
CA ILE A 140 -1.24 1.28 -2.19
C ILE A 140 -1.08 -0.19 -2.59
N PHE A 141 0.10 -0.77 -2.39
CA PHE A 141 0.35 -2.19 -2.63
C PHE A 141 -0.59 -3.08 -1.82
N PHE A 142 -0.62 -2.91 -0.49
CA PHE A 142 -1.44 -3.77 0.38
C PHE A 142 -2.93 -3.56 0.17
N VAL A 143 -3.40 -2.34 -0.07
CA VAL A 143 -4.79 -2.06 -0.48
C VAL A 143 -5.11 -2.80 -1.79
N GLY A 144 -4.24 -2.70 -2.78
CA GLY A 144 -4.43 -3.37 -4.08
C GLY A 144 -4.53 -4.88 -3.96
N ILE A 145 -3.61 -5.50 -3.21
CA ILE A 145 -3.63 -6.96 -2.97
C ILE A 145 -4.87 -7.36 -2.16
N SER A 146 -5.26 -6.59 -1.13
CA SER A 146 -6.50 -6.85 -0.37
C SER A 146 -7.73 -6.83 -1.28
N CYS A 147 -7.84 -5.83 -2.16
CA CYS A 147 -8.94 -5.75 -3.13
C CYS A 147 -8.94 -6.94 -4.09
N TYR A 148 -7.77 -7.34 -4.58
CA TYR A 148 -7.63 -8.50 -5.46
C TYR A 148 -8.09 -9.78 -4.77
N MET A 149 -7.63 -10.02 -3.53
CA MET A 149 -8.03 -11.19 -2.73
C MET A 149 -9.53 -11.17 -2.45
N LEU A 150 -10.09 -10.03 -2.04
CA LEU A 150 -11.53 -9.91 -1.81
C LEU A 150 -12.34 -10.20 -3.09
N ASN A 151 -11.95 -9.62 -4.21
CA ASN A 151 -12.63 -9.87 -5.47
C ASN A 151 -12.56 -11.34 -5.89
N GLY A 152 -11.40 -11.99 -5.73
CA GLY A 152 -11.23 -13.43 -6.00
C GLY A 152 -12.18 -14.27 -5.13
N PHE A 153 -12.29 -13.96 -3.83
CA PHE A 153 -13.25 -14.64 -2.97
C PHE A 153 -14.71 -14.42 -3.40
N LEU A 154 -15.07 -13.20 -3.75
CA LEU A 154 -16.44 -12.87 -4.17
C LEU A 154 -16.84 -13.53 -5.49
N GLU A 155 -15.90 -13.97 -6.30
CA GLU A 155 -16.16 -14.65 -7.56
C GLU A 155 -16.10 -16.17 -7.46
N GLU A 156 -15.08 -16.70 -6.80
CA GLU A 156 -14.77 -18.13 -6.79
C GLU A 156 -15.20 -18.81 -5.48
N GLU A 157 -15.56 -18.05 -4.45
CA GLU A 157 -15.86 -18.52 -3.09
C GLU A 157 -14.73 -19.37 -2.47
N ASN A 158 -13.51 -19.23 -2.98
CA ASN A 158 -12.35 -19.94 -2.49
C ASN A 158 -11.86 -19.37 -1.16
N LYS A 159 -11.84 -20.21 -0.13
CA LYS A 159 -11.43 -19.83 1.24
C LYS A 159 -10.00 -19.28 1.32
N GLN A 160 -9.11 -19.68 0.42
CA GLN A 160 -7.73 -19.17 0.39
C GLN A 160 -7.70 -17.66 0.11
N PHE A 161 -8.57 -17.17 -0.77
CA PHE A 161 -8.72 -15.74 -1.03
C PHE A 161 -9.26 -15.00 0.20
N LEU A 162 -10.19 -15.60 0.95
CA LEU A 162 -10.71 -14.99 2.16
C LEU A 162 -9.66 -14.92 3.27
N ILE A 163 -8.86 -15.97 3.44
CA ILE A 163 -7.73 -16.00 4.38
C ILE A 163 -6.69 -14.93 3.96
N GLY A 164 -6.35 -14.87 2.66
CA GLY A 164 -5.45 -13.85 2.13
C GLY A 164 -5.97 -12.44 2.38
N TYR A 165 -7.26 -12.19 2.16
CA TYR A 165 -7.91 -10.92 2.48
C TYR A 165 -7.80 -10.58 3.98
N GLY A 166 -8.04 -11.56 4.85
CA GLY A 166 -7.91 -11.37 6.30
C GLY A 166 -6.50 -10.94 6.71
N ILE A 167 -5.49 -11.64 6.24
CA ILE A 167 -4.08 -11.36 6.57
C ILE A 167 -3.64 -10.01 5.97
N VAL A 168 -3.82 -9.83 4.65
CA VAL A 168 -3.35 -8.63 3.95
C VAL A 168 -4.15 -7.41 4.37
N GLY A 169 -5.45 -7.55 4.63
CA GLY A 169 -6.29 -6.47 5.14
C GLY A 169 -5.82 -5.96 6.51
N PHE A 170 -5.46 -6.87 7.42
CA PHE A 170 -4.87 -6.49 8.71
C PHE A 170 -3.54 -5.75 8.53
N ILE A 171 -2.67 -6.24 7.65
CA ILE A 171 -1.42 -5.56 7.29
C ILE A 171 -1.72 -4.15 6.76
N THR A 172 -2.69 -4.02 5.86
CA THR A 172 -3.07 -2.74 5.25
C THR A 172 -3.40 -1.67 6.29
N VAL A 173 -4.26 -2.01 7.26
CA VAL A 173 -4.72 -1.03 8.27
C VAL A 173 -3.63 -0.70 9.29
N GLY A 174 -2.72 -1.62 9.59
CA GLY A 174 -1.58 -1.41 10.48
C GLY A 174 -0.37 -0.77 9.81
N PHE A 175 -0.43 -0.54 8.50
CA PHE A 175 0.70 0.00 7.74
C PHE A 175 0.70 1.54 7.68
N TYR A 176 -0.45 2.14 7.34
CA TYR A 176 -0.58 3.58 7.19
C TYR A 176 -2.03 4.03 7.35
N GLU A 177 -2.29 5.03 8.20
CA GLU A 177 -3.65 5.43 8.60
C GLU A 177 -4.55 5.84 7.42
N PRO A 178 -4.09 6.65 6.44
CA PRO A 178 -4.91 7.01 5.30
C PRO A 178 -5.38 5.81 4.45
N ALA A 179 -4.64 4.70 4.49
CA ALA A 179 -5.01 3.48 3.78
C ALA A 179 -6.30 2.84 4.34
N ILE A 180 -6.60 3.06 5.62
CA ILE A 180 -7.80 2.54 6.29
C ILE A 180 -9.07 2.99 5.54
N VAL A 181 -9.14 4.26 5.18
CA VAL A 181 -10.32 4.83 4.50
C VAL A 181 -10.49 4.19 3.12
N VAL A 182 -9.41 4.09 2.35
CA VAL A 182 -9.45 3.51 1.00
C VAL A 182 -9.77 2.02 1.06
N TYR A 183 -9.16 1.28 1.99
CA TYR A 183 -9.43 -0.14 2.23
C TYR A 183 -10.89 -0.39 2.60
N ALA A 184 -11.42 0.36 3.57
CA ALA A 184 -12.80 0.23 4.01
C ALA A 184 -13.79 0.54 2.88
N PHE A 185 -13.56 1.64 2.15
CA PHE A 185 -14.41 2.05 1.03
C PHE A 185 -14.44 1.00 -0.09
N LEU A 186 -13.27 0.52 -0.54
CA LEU A 186 -13.18 -0.47 -1.61
C LEU A 186 -13.79 -1.81 -1.18
N SER A 187 -13.58 -2.23 0.07
CA SER A 187 -14.18 -3.44 0.62
C SER A 187 -15.70 -3.34 0.66
N ALA A 188 -16.23 -2.23 1.17
CA ALA A 188 -17.67 -1.98 1.20
C ALA A 188 -18.27 -1.95 -0.22
N TYR A 189 -17.61 -1.24 -1.14
CA TYR A 189 -18.04 -1.15 -2.53
C TYR A 189 -18.16 -2.54 -3.18
N LEU A 190 -17.14 -3.39 -3.07
CA LEU A 190 -17.12 -4.72 -3.68
C LEU A 190 -18.20 -5.64 -3.09
N VAL A 191 -18.34 -5.63 -1.76
CA VAL A 191 -19.36 -6.46 -1.07
C VAL A 191 -20.76 -6.00 -1.41
N LEU A 192 -21.04 -4.71 -1.34
CA LEU A 192 -22.39 -4.16 -1.62
C LEU A 192 -22.79 -4.35 -3.08
N LYS A 193 -21.84 -4.26 -4.02
CA LYS A 193 -22.10 -4.52 -5.45
C LYS A 193 -22.60 -5.93 -5.71
N LYS A 194 -22.16 -6.93 -4.95
CA LYS A 194 -22.64 -8.32 -5.11
C LYS A 194 -24.10 -8.52 -4.67
N LYS A 195 -24.69 -7.57 -3.93
CA LYS A 195 -26.10 -7.60 -3.45
C LYS A 195 -26.51 -8.91 -2.74
N ASN A 196 -25.55 -9.64 -2.17
CA ASN A 196 -25.77 -10.90 -1.49
C ASN A 196 -25.40 -10.80 -0.02
N LYS A 197 -26.41 -10.96 0.86
CA LYS A 197 -26.26 -10.79 2.32
C LYS A 197 -25.23 -11.73 2.95
N LYS A 198 -24.94 -12.88 2.33
CA LYS A 198 -23.93 -13.84 2.83
C LYS A 198 -22.52 -13.21 2.90
N TYR A 199 -22.24 -12.21 2.06
CA TYR A 199 -20.93 -11.54 2.05
C TYR A 199 -20.82 -10.40 3.08
N TYR A 200 -21.88 -10.03 3.77
CA TYR A 200 -21.82 -8.94 4.74
C TYR A 200 -20.93 -9.26 5.95
N CYS A 201 -20.68 -10.55 6.23
CA CYS A 201 -19.69 -10.95 7.23
C CYS A 201 -18.27 -10.40 6.92
N ILE A 202 -17.95 -10.15 5.64
CA ILE A 202 -16.68 -9.56 5.23
C ILE A 202 -16.56 -8.13 5.74
N LEU A 203 -17.66 -7.37 5.75
CA LEU A 203 -17.65 -6.03 6.35
C LEU A 203 -17.37 -6.10 7.85
N GLY A 204 -17.82 -7.16 8.52
CA GLY A 204 -17.44 -7.45 9.90
C GLY A 204 -15.93 -7.69 10.05
N ILE A 205 -15.33 -8.46 9.16
CA ILE A 205 -13.86 -8.66 9.14
C ILE A 205 -13.14 -7.33 8.93
N THR A 206 -13.58 -6.53 7.95
CA THR A 206 -13.01 -5.19 7.69
C THR A 206 -13.09 -4.31 8.92
N PHE A 207 -14.25 -4.29 9.58
CA PHE A 207 -14.46 -3.54 10.82
C PHE A 207 -13.55 -4.02 11.95
N LEU A 208 -13.38 -5.34 12.12
CA LEU A 208 -12.49 -5.91 13.13
C LEU A 208 -11.03 -5.51 12.90
N HIS A 209 -10.56 -5.44 11.65
CA HIS A 209 -9.22 -4.94 11.36
C HIS A 209 -9.06 -3.49 11.83
N ILE A 210 -10.02 -2.63 11.50
CA ILE A 210 -9.99 -1.20 11.88
C ILE A 210 -10.06 -1.06 13.40
N LEU A 211 -10.94 -1.82 14.04
CA LEU A 211 -11.11 -1.81 15.49
C LEU A 211 -9.84 -2.26 16.22
N ALA A 212 -9.20 -3.33 15.76
CA ALA A 212 -7.97 -3.85 16.35
C ALA A 212 -6.84 -2.80 16.33
N ILE A 213 -6.67 -2.12 15.19
CA ILE A 213 -5.67 -1.04 15.08
C ILE A 213 -6.11 0.20 15.88
N GLY A 214 -7.39 0.54 15.91
CA GLY A 214 -7.91 1.63 16.74
C GLY A 214 -7.64 1.40 18.24
N ILE A 215 -7.89 0.17 18.73
CA ILE A 215 -7.56 -0.20 20.12
C ILE A 215 -6.05 -0.12 20.34
N TYR A 216 -5.24 -0.61 19.40
CA TYR A 216 -3.79 -0.51 19.48
C TYR A 216 -3.31 0.94 19.63
N TYR A 217 -3.87 1.87 18.85
CA TYR A 217 -3.54 3.30 18.95
C TYR A 217 -3.99 3.91 20.27
N LEU A 218 -5.18 3.57 20.77
CA LEU A 218 -5.66 4.05 22.05
C LEU A 218 -4.79 3.58 23.23
N CYS A 219 -4.28 2.35 23.15
CA CYS A 219 -3.43 1.79 24.19
C CYS A 219 -2.00 2.35 24.18
N ASN A 220 -1.48 2.74 23.02
CA ASN A 220 -0.07 3.15 22.85
C ASN A 220 0.11 4.64 22.48
N GLY A 221 -0.93 5.33 22.05
CA GLY A 221 -0.86 6.72 21.60
C GLY A 221 -0.70 7.74 22.72
N SER A 222 -1.06 7.39 23.94
CA SER A 222 -0.92 8.28 25.12
C SER A 222 0.53 8.45 25.58
N SER A 223 1.45 7.64 25.11
CA SER A 223 2.89 7.74 25.42
C SER A 223 3.66 8.70 24.51
N ALA A 224 3.05 9.17 23.42
CA ALA A 224 3.71 10.03 22.43
C ALA A 224 3.56 11.54 22.70
N GLU A 225 2.80 11.93 23.72
CA GLU A 225 2.56 13.33 24.08
C GLU A 225 3.35 13.78 25.33
N MET A 226 4.25 12.94 25.88
CA MET A 226 5.14 13.31 26.97
C MET A 226 6.60 13.39 26.49
#